data_f26ef6536573e07f20bac24ebe4b4021
#
_entry.id   f26ef6536573e07f20bac24ebe4b4021
#
_cell.length_a   1.000
_cell.length_b   1.000
_cell.length_c   1.000
_cell.angle_alpha   90.00
_cell.angle_beta   90.00
_cell.angle_gamma   90.00
#
_symmetry.space_group_name_H-M   'P 1'
#
loop_
_entity.id
_entity.type
_entity.pdbx_description
1 polymer ?
#
loop_
_entity_poly.entity_id
_entity_poly.type
_entity_poly.pdbx_seq_one_letter_code
_entity_poly.pdbx_strand_id
1 'polypeptide(L)'
;MITQEPFRSYLKSAEFLAPLGLAPGTELAFSLLGQGEYNINYVFSHPVTGGRWVLRINRGSQMHLVDQIGYEFSALQALAPSGRTPKPLFCSQEHNLLVMQWLPGRALDYGTDMDIAAKILADIHSVPVPEKCPLIRPAAPALAIYQECLEMVQHY
;
A
#
# COMPACT_ATOMS: atom_id res chain seq x y z
N MET A 1 -5.75 11.00 -13.74
CA MET A 1 -4.43 11.12 -13.06
C MET A 1 -3.37 10.31 -13.80
N ILE A 2 -3.52 9.00 -14.01
CA ILE A 2 -2.51 8.15 -14.68
C ILE A 2 -2.24 8.54 -16.14
N THR A 3 -3.15 9.27 -16.78
CA THR A 3 -3.03 9.78 -18.14
C THR A 3 -2.42 11.18 -18.24
N GLN A 4 -2.13 11.82 -17.10
CA GLN A 4 -1.56 13.18 -17.07
C GLN A 4 -0.04 13.12 -17.25
N GLU A 5 0.51 14.00 -18.08
CA GLU A 5 1.93 14.30 -18.11
C GLU A 5 2.26 15.22 -16.90
N PRO A 6 3.37 15.06 -16.20
CA PRO A 6 4.53 14.19 -16.45
C PRO A 6 4.40 12.76 -15.89
N PHE A 7 3.31 12.42 -15.18
CA PHE A 7 3.14 11.12 -14.51
C PHE A 7 3.21 9.94 -15.51
N ARG A 8 2.61 10.12 -16.68
CA ARG A 8 2.66 9.13 -17.77
C ARG A 8 4.10 8.89 -18.26
N SER A 9 4.91 9.94 -18.35
CA SER A 9 6.32 9.84 -18.72
C SER A 9 7.11 9.08 -17.66
N TYR A 10 6.86 9.34 -16.37
CA TYR A 10 7.48 8.61 -15.28
C TYR A 10 7.18 7.11 -15.34
N LEU A 11 5.93 6.70 -15.60
CA LEU A 11 5.56 5.28 -15.70
C LEU A 11 6.26 4.53 -16.87
N LYS A 12 6.88 5.25 -17.81
CA LYS A 12 7.69 4.70 -18.92
C LYS A 12 9.20 4.87 -18.68
N SER A 13 9.60 5.50 -17.59
CA SER A 13 10.99 5.75 -17.26
C SER A 13 11.73 4.49 -16.80
N ALA A 14 13.06 4.55 -16.87
CA ALA A 14 13.92 3.52 -16.31
C ALA A 14 13.71 3.37 -14.79
N GLU A 15 13.47 4.47 -14.08
CA GLU A 15 13.26 4.48 -12.63
C GLU A 15 12.04 3.63 -12.22
N PHE A 16 10.93 3.75 -12.95
CA PHE A 16 9.74 2.97 -12.68
C PHE A 16 9.85 1.52 -13.18
N LEU A 17 10.46 1.31 -14.34
CA LEU A 17 10.45 0.01 -15.03
C LEU A 17 11.59 -0.93 -14.60
N ALA A 18 12.75 -0.40 -14.19
CA ALA A 18 13.89 -1.24 -13.77
C ALA A 18 13.59 -2.14 -12.55
N PRO A 19 12.91 -1.67 -11.48
CA PRO A 19 12.51 -2.54 -10.37
C PRO A 19 11.57 -3.69 -10.79
N LEU A 20 10.86 -3.52 -11.92
CA LEU A 20 10.02 -4.55 -12.54
C LEU A 20 10.81 -5.48 -13.47
N GLY A 21 12.09 -5.22 -13.70
CA GLY A 21 12.90 -5.97 -14.68
C GLY A 21 12.53 -5.67 -16.13
N LEU A 22 11.96 -4.49 -16.41
CA LEU A 22 11.49 -4.06 -17.72
C LEU A 22 12.39 -2.99 -18.33
N ALA A 23 12.50 -2.99 -19.66
CA ALA A 23 13.22 -1.96 -20.39
C ALA A 23 12.48 -0.61 -20.34
N PRO A 24 13.22 0.53 -20.31
CA PRO A 24 12.63 1.86 -20.43
C PRO A 24 11.72 1.96 -21.67
N GLY A 25 10.62 2.66 -21.55
CA GLY A 25 9.64 2.82 -22.63
C GLY A 25 8.65 1.66 -22.79
N THR A 26 8.79 0.57 -22.01
CA THR A 26 7.78 -0.51 -22.01
C THR A 26 6.43 0.07 -21.60
N GLU A 27 5.41 -0.22 -22.40
CA GLU A 27 4.05 0.19 -22.12
C GLU A 27 3.35 -0.82 -21.20
N LEU A 28 2.77 -0.32 -20.13
CA LEU A 28 1.96 -1.10 -19.20
C LEU A 28 0.50 -0.64 -19.28
N ALA A 29 -0.42 -1.59 -19.33
CA ALA A 29 -1.85 -1.33 -19.29
C ALA A 29 -2.34 -1.34 -17.85
N PHE A 30 -2.82 -0.19 -17.37
CA PHE A 30 -3.34 -0.02 -16.03
C PHE A 30 -4.86 -0.01 -16.04
N SER A 31 -5.47 -0.82 -15.19
CA SER A 31 -6.91 -0.84 -14.95
C SER A 31 -7.20 -0.37 -13.52
N LEU A 32 -8.20 0.49 -13.35
CA LEU A 32 -8.61 0.95 -12.02
C LEU A 32 -9.08 -0.24 -11.19
N LEU A 33 -8.48 -0.45 -10.03
CA LEU A 33 -8.86 -1.48 -9.07
C LEU A 33 -9.81 -0.93 -8.01
N GLY A 34 -9.56 0.29 -7.56
CA GLY A 34 -10.39 0.99 -6.59
C GLY A 34 -9.83 2.35 -6.22
N GLN A 35 -10.71 3.22 -5.75
CA GLN A 35 -10.38 4.57 -5.30
C GLN A 35 -11.04 4.84 -3.96
N GLY A 36 -10.24 5.26 -2.99
CA GLY A 36 -10.68 5.82 -1.72
C GLY A 36 -10.40 7.31 -1.65
N GLU A 37 -10.59 7.88 -0.47
CA GLU A 37 -10.34 9.29 -0.20
C GLU A 37 -8.86 9.66 -0.42
N TYR A 38 -7.96 8.85 0.13
CA TYR A 38 -6.52 9.12 0.16
C TYR A 38 -5.72 8.35 -0.89
N ASN A 39 -6.27 7.30 -1.48
CA ASN A 39 -5.53 6.43 -2.39
C ASN A 39 -6.32 6.06 -3.64
N ILE A 40 -5.59 5.94 -4.75
CA ILE A 40 -6.10 5.31 -5.97
C ILE A 40 -5.23 4.08 -6.23
N ASN A 41 -5.87 2.95 -6.49
CA ASN A 41 -5.19 1.69 -6.79
C ASN A 41 -5.48 1.28 -8.23
N TYR A 42 -4.44 0.95 -8.97
CA TYR A 42 -4.51 0.38 -10.31
C TYR A 42 -3.90 -1.01 -10.29
N VAL A 43 -4.44 -1.91 -11.09
CA VAL A 43 -3.82 -3.20 -11.37
C VAL A 43 -3.21 -3.19 -12.75
N PHE A 44 -2.06 -3.85 -12.90
CA PHE A 44 -1.42 -4.08 -14.19
C PHE A 44 -0.76 -5.46 -14.22
N SER A 45 -0.56 -5.99 -15.42
CA SER A 45 0.14 -7.27 -15.64
C SER A 45 1.55 -7.02 -16.16
N HIS A 46 2.49 -7.78 -15.64
CA HIS A 46 3.86 -7.78 -16.13
C HIS A 46 3.89 -8.46 -17.52
N PRO A 47 4.36 -7.77 -18.57
CA PRO A 47 4.22 -8.26 -19.94
C PRO A 47 4.98 -9.55 -20.25
N VAL A 48 6.05 -9.83 -19.49
CA VAL A 48 6.88 -11.04 -19.70
C VAL A 48 6.44 -12.19 -18.80
N THR A 49 6.21 -11.94 -17.50
CA THR A 49 5.90 -13.01 -16.54
C THR A 49 4.41 -13.29 -16.39
N GLY A 50 3.55 -12.39 -16.85
CA GLY A 50 2.11 -12.43 -16.60
C GLY A 50 1.70 -12.15 -15.16
N GLY A 51 2.66 -11.95 -14.25
CA GLY A 51 2.40 -11.63 -12.86
C GLY A 51 1.61 -10.33 -12.72
N ARG A 52 0.71 -10.28 -11.73
CA ARG A 52 -0.12 -9.08 -11.50
C ARG A 52 0.41 -8.29 -10.33
N TRP A 53 0.37 -6.96 -10.49
CA TRP A 53 0.85 -5.99 -9.53
C TRP A 53 -0.19 -4.89 -9.29
N VAL A 54 -0.13 -4.28 -8.13
CA VAL A 54 -0.92 -3.09 -7.80
C VAL A 54 0.01 -1.89 -7.76
N LEU A 55 -0.37 -0.85 -8.50
CA LEU A 55 0.16 0.49 -8.37
C LEU A 55 -0.79 1.28 -7.48
N ARG A 56 -0.34 1.64 -6.28
CA ARG A 56 -1.05 2.55 -5.38
C ARG A 56 -0.48 3.94 -5.53
N ILE A 57 -1.34 4.92 -5.74
CA ILE A 57 -1.00 6.34 -5.76
C ILE A 57 -1.66 6.99 -4.56
N ASN A 58 -0.84 7.59 -3.70
CA ASN A 58 -1.32 8.34 -2.54
C ASN A 58 -1.66 9.78 -2.96
N ARG A 59 -2.79 10.30 -2.46
CA ARG A 59 -3.31 11.64 -2.75
C ARG A 59 -3.36 12.54 -1.52
N GLY A 60 -3.10 12.00 -0.36
CA GLY A 60 -3.14 12.70 0.90
C GLY A 60 -2.63 11.84 2.04
N SER A 61 -2.56 12.37 3.24
CA SER A 61 -2.11 11.65 4.42
C SER A 61 -3.26 11.40 5.37
N GLN A 62 -3.55 10.13 5.64
CA GLN A 62 -4.52 9.72 6.63
C GLN A 62 -3.99 9.84 8.07
N MET A 63 -2.67 9.77 8.23
CA MET A 63 -1.99 9.77 9.53
C MET A 63 -1.14 11.02 9.74
N HIS A 64 -1.36 12.08 8.96
CA HIS A 64 -0.56 13.31 8.96
C HIS A 64 0.95 13.08 8.81
N LEU A 65 1.33 11.99 8.15
CA LEU A 65 2.74 11.64 7.90
C LEU A 65 3.29 12.45 6.74
N VAL A 66 4.52 12.93 6.88
CA VAL A 66 5.25 13.60 5.80
C VAL A 66 5.54 12.63 4.64
N ASP A 67 5.84 11.36 4.97
CA ASP A 67 6.12 10.29 4.03
C ASP A 67 5.22 9.08 4.31
N GLN A 68 3.97 9.18 3.91
CA GLN A 68 3.02 8.07 4.09
C GLN A 68 3.36 6.87 3.22
N ILE A 69 3.85 7.07 1.99
CA ILE A 69 4.19 5.97 1.08
C ILE A 69 5.40 5.18 1.59
N GLY A 70 6.43 5.84 2.08
CA GLY A 70 7.58 5.17 2.69
C GLY A 70 7.19 4.43 3.97
N TYR A 71 6.29 5.00 4.77
CA TYR A 71 5.75 4.34 5.94
C TYR A 71 4.95 3.07 5.56
N GLU A 72 4.03 3.14 4.61
CA GLU A 72 3.27 1.98 4.12
C GLU A 72 4.20 0.90 3.56
N PHE A 73 5.20 1.29 2.75
CA PHE A 73 6.19 0.36 2.21
C PHE A 73 6.93 -0.39 3.33
N SER A 74 7.42 0.35 4.32
CA SER A 74 8.13 -0.20 5.48
C SER A 74 7.24 -1.09 6.35
N ALA A 75 5.96 -0.72 6.52
CA ALA A 75 4.98 -1.54 7.23
C ALA A 75 4.75 -2.89 6.52
N LEU A 76 4.58 -2.87 5.19
CA LEU A 76 4.43 -4.10 4.41
C LEU A 76 5.68 -4.99 4.47
N GLN A 77 6.89 -4.40 4.46
CA GLN A 77 8.13 -5.14 4.66
C GLN A 77 8.19 -5.80 6.05
N ALA A 78 7.86 -5.06 7.09
CA ALA A 78 7.87 -5.56 8.48
C ALA A 78 6.85 -6.68 8.68
N LEU A 79 5.71 -6.63 8.01
CA LEU A 79 4.62 -7.60 8.13
C LEU A 79 4.71 -8.78 7.15
N ALA A 80 5.67 -8.77 6.20
CA ALA A 80 5.84 -9.83 5.22
C ALA A 80 5.99 -11.25 5.83
N PRO A 81 6.62 -11.44 7.01
CA PRO A 81 6.70 -12.76 7.65
C PRO A 81 5.35 -13.38 8.00
N SER A 82 4.29 -12.57 8.16
CA SER A 82 2.92 -13.10 8.38
C SER A 82 2.41 -13.94 7.22
N GLY A 83 2.89 -13.69 5.99
CA GLY A 83 2.35 -14.26 4.76
C GLY A 83 0.93 -13.77 4.42
N ARG A 84 0.42 -12.75 5.13
CA ARG A 84 -0.96 -12.23 5.03
C ARG A 84 -1.05 -10.87 4.38
N THR A 85 0.08 -10.25 4.05
CA THR A 85 0.14 -8.93 3.41
C THR A 85 0.72 -9.04 2.00
N PRO A 86 0.37 -8.13 1.08
CA PRO A 86 1.01 -8.09 -0.22
C PRO A 86 2.51 -7.78 -0.07
N LYS A 87 3.33 -8.44 -0.89
CA LYS A 87 4.77 -8.14 -0.92
C LYS A 87 4.98 -6.79 -1.60
N PRO A 88 5.60 -5.81 -0.93
CA PRO A 88 5.98 -4.55 -1.56
C PRO A 88 7.16 -4.79 -2.52
N LEU A 89 7.14 -4.13 -3.67
CA LEU A 89 8.22 -4.22 -4.65
C LEU A 89 9.13 -3.00 -4.56
N PHE A 90 8.59 -1.81 -4.73
CA PHE A 90 9.28 -0.54 -4.54
C PHE A 90 8.29 0.59 -4.27
N CYS A 91 8.81 1.74 -3.81
CA CYS A 91 8.04 2.97 -3.68
C CYS A 91 8.84 4.16 -4.23
N SER A 92 8.14 5.21 -4.62
CA SER A 92 8.69 6.51 -4.96
C SER A 92 8.01 7.58 -4.10
N GLN A 93 8.78 8.20 -3.21
CA GLN A 93 8.30 9.30 -2.37
C GLN A 93 8.00 10.55 -3.22
N GLU A 94 8.85 10.84 -4.21
CA GLU A 94 8.68 11.97 -5.11
C GLU A 94 7.35 11.91 -5.88
N HIS A 95 6.95 10.70 -6.28
CA HIS A 95 5.73 10.49 -7.05
C HIS A 95 4.55 9.99 -6.18
N ASN A 96 4.74 9.88 -4.87
CA ASN A 96 3.74 9.38 -3.92
C ASN A 96 3.11 8.05 -4.34
N LEU A 97 3.92 7.09 -4.78
CA LEU A 97 3.44 5.80 -5.25
C LEU A 97 4.16 4.60 -4.62
N LEU A 98 3.45 3.49 -4.58
CA LEU A 98 3.91 2.19 -4.10
C LEU A 98 3.48 1.12 -5.11
N VAL A 99 4.41 0.23 -5.48
CA VAL A 99 4.11 -0.97 -6.25
C VAL A 99 4.23 -2.18 -5.34
N MET A 100 3.19 -3.01 -5.35
CA MET A 100 3.11 -4.20 -4.52
C MET A 100 2.42 -5.35 -5.26
N GLN A 101 2.58 -6.56 -4.75
CA GLN A 101 1.94 -7.75 -5.26
C GLN A 101 0.41 -7.59 -5.28
N TRP A 102 -0.22 -8.01 -6.37
CA TRP A 102 -1.67 -8.20 -6.39
C TRP A 102 -2.02 -9.53 -5.72
N LEU A 103 -2.91 -9.49 -4.75
CA LEU A 103 -3.45 -10.68 -4.09
C LEU A 103 -4.85 -10.98 -4.64
N PRO A 104 -5.12 -12.21 -5.11
CA PRO A 104 -6.47 -12.58 -5.49
C PRO A 104 -7.38 -12.63 -4.26
N GLY A 105 -8.64 -12.27 -4.46
CA GLY A 105 -9.61 -12.30 -3.38
C GLY A 105 -10.97 -11.83 -3.82
N ARG A 106 -11.90 -11.86 -2.89
CA ARG A 106 -13.25 -11.31 -2.98
C ARG A 106 -13.52 -10.41 -1.78
N ALA A 107 -14.59 -9.67 -1.81
CA ALA A 107 -15.04 -8.92 -0.65
C ALA A 107 -15.34 -9.87 0.53
N LEU A 108 -15.06 -9.38 1.74
CA LEU A 108 -15.35 -10.08 2.99
C LEU A 108 -16.88 -10.22 3.16
N ASP A 109 -17.33 -11.41 3.47
CA ASP A 109 -18.69 -11.68 3.90
C ASP A 109 -18.73 -11.78 5.43
N TYR A 110 -19.41 -10.84 6.06
CA TYR A 110 -19.46 -10.78 7.53
C TYR A 110 -20.19 -11.95 8.16
N GLY A 111 -21.06 -12.66 7.42
CA GLY A 111 -21.78 -13.82 7.91
C GLY A 111 -20.95 -15.11 7.93
N THR A 112 -19.96 -15.21 7.02
CA THR A 112 -19.23 -16.47 6.78
C THR A 112 -17.72 -16.39 6.98
N ASP A 113 -17.12 -15.20 6.94
CA ASP A 113 -15.66 -15.06 6.87
C ASP A 113 -15.02 -14.51 8.16
N MET A 114 -15.79 -14.27 9.23
CA MET A 114 -15.27 -13.62 10.44
C MET A 114 -14.17 -14.44 11.13
N ASP A 115 -14.29 -15.77 11.17
CA ASP A 115 -13.25 -16.63 11.75
C ASP A 115 -11.95 -16.58 10.94
N ILE A 116 -12.07 -16.53 9.61
CA ILE A 116 -10.92 -16.39 8.71
C ILE A 116 -10.28 -15.03 8.89
N ALA A 117 -11.07 -13.95 8.99
CA ALA A 117 -10.59 -12.60 9.22
C ALA A 117 -9.86 -12.50 10.58
N ALA A 118 -10.42 -13.05 11.64
CA ALA A 118 -9.80 -13.10 12.96
C ALA A 118 -8.45 -13.85 12.93
N LYS A 119 -8.39 -14.98 12.22
CA LYS A 119 -7.14 -15.72 12.04
C LYS A 119 -6.09 -14.93 11.28
N ILE A 120 -6.47 -14.25 10.20
CA ILE A 120 -5.55 -13.39 9.43
C ILE A 120 -4.98 -12.28 10.32
N LEU A 121 -5.82 -11.61 11.10
CA LEU A 121 -5.38 -10.58 12.06
C LEU A 121 -4.44 -11.16 13.12
N ALA A 122 -4.76 -12.34 13.68
CA ALA A 122 -3.89 -13.01 14.64
C ALA A 122 -2.52 -13.35 14.05
N ASP A 123 -2.48 -13.85 12.81
CA ASP A 123 -1.22 -14.16 12.11
C ASP A 123 -0.38 -12.88 11.90
N ILE A 124 -1.00 -11.76 11.55
CA ILE A 124 -0.33 -10.46 11.39
C ILE A 124 0.21 -9.96 12.73
N HIS A 125 -0.61 -9.99 13.78
CA HIS A 125 -0.23 -9.52 15.12
C HIS A 125 0.79 -10.43 15.82
N SER A 126 0.97 -11.65 15.34
CA SER A 126 1.99 -12.57 15.84
C SER A 126 3.38 -12.31 15.27
N VAL A 127 3.52 -11.43 14.28
CA VAL A 127 4.83 -11.08 13.71
C VAL A 127 5.65 -10.35 14.76
N PRO A 128 6.87 -10.84 15.09
CA PRO A 128 7.76 -10.15 16.02
C PRO A 128 8.08 -8.75 15.50
N VAL A 129 7.92 -7.75 16.34
CA VAL A 129 8.24 -6.37 15.96
C VAL A 129 9.76 -6.20 15.98
N PRO A 130 10.40 -5.84 14.85
CA PRO A 130 11.85 -5.63 14.81
C PRO A 130 12.29 -4.55 15.81
N GLU A 131 13.50 -4.69 16.34
CA GLU A 131 14.08 -3.68 17.25
C GLU A 131 14.12 -2.29 16.59
N LYS A 132 14.53 -2.24 15.32
CA LYS A 132 14.48 -1.03 14.47
C LYS A 132 13.22 -1.07 13.60
N CYS A 133 12.06 -0.90 14.21
CA CYS A 133 10.79 -0.90 13.50
C CYS A 133 10.44 0.52 13.06
N PRO A 134 10.13 0.75 11.78
CA PRO A 134 9.67 2.05 11.30
C PRO A 134 8.23 2.40 11.73
N LEU A 135 7.50 1.41 12.28
CA LEU A 135 6.11 1.63 12.69
C LEU A 135 6.02 2.56 13.90
N ILE A 136 5.04 3.45 13.88
CA ILE A 136 4.76 4.37 14.96
C ILE A 136 4.36 3.59 16.22
N ARG A 137 5.01 3.89 17.34
CA ARG A 137 4.72 3.31 18.64
C ARG A 137 4.38 4.43 19.62
N PRO A 138 3.11 4.81 19.77
CA PRO A 138 2.73 5.80 20.77
C PRO A 138 3.02 5.26 22.17
N ALA A 139 3.56 6.12 23.05
CA ALA A 139 3.85 5.76 24.46
C ALA A 139 2.60 5.36 25.24
N ALA A 140 1.45 5.95 24.87
CA ALA A 140 0.13 5.66 25.44
C ALA A 140 -0.88 5.42 24.31
N PRO A 141 -0.95 4.20 23.74
CA PRO A 141 -1.78 3.92 22.55
C PRO A 141 -3.26 4.29 22.72
N ALA A 142 -3.85 3.98 23.86
CA ALA A 142 -5.26 4.29 24.12
C ALA A 142 -5.52 5.80 24.16
N LEU A 143 -4.60 6.56 24.76
CA LEU A 143 -4.69 8.03 24.81
C LEU A 143 -4.50 8.63 23.40
N ALA A 144 -3.58 8.09 22.60
CA ALA A 144 -3.35 8.54 21.24
C ALA A 144 -4.61 8.35 20.37
N ILE A 145 -5.23 7.18 20.43
CA ILE A 145 -6.51 6.89 19.73
C ILE A 145 -7.62 7.84 20.20
N TYR A 146 -7.72 8.06 21.51
CA TYR A 146 -8.74 8.96 22.06
C TYR A 146 -8.55 10.41 21.56
N GLN A 147 -7.31 10.89 21.54
CA GLN A 147 -6.99 12.23 21.02
C GLN A 147 -7.30 12.36 19.53
N GLU A 148 -6.94 11.37 18.73
CA GLU A 148 -7.28 11.32 17.31
C GLU A 148 -8.80 11.32 17.07
N CYS A 149 -9.56 10.57 17.86
CA CYS A 149 -11.02 10.60 17.80
C CYS A 149 -11.59 11.98 18.15
N LEU A 150 -11.04 12.68 19.15
CA LEU A 150 -11.47 14.03 19.50
C LEU A 150 -11.20 15.04 18.36
N GLU A 151 -10.02 14.94 17.74
CA GLU A 151 -9.68 15.79 16.58
C GLU A 151 -10.64 15.53 15.40
N MET A 152 -10.95 14.27 15.11
CA MET A 152 -11.92 13.93 14.06
C MET A 152 -13.30 14.55 14.33
N VAL A 153 -13.79 14.46 15.56
CA VAL A 153 -15.11 15.03 15.92
C VAL A 153 -15.16 16.55 15.74
N GLN A 154 -14.03 17.25 15.88
CA GLN A 154 -13.97 18.71 15.69
C GLN A 154 -14.06 19.13 14.22
N HIS A 155 -13.85 18.20 13.28
CA HIS A 155 -13.89 18.45 11.85
C HIS A 155 -15.24 18.07 11.19
N TYR A 156 -16.17 17.50 11.96
CA TYR A 156 -17.54 17.18 11.55
C TYR A 156 -18.57 18.04 12.29
#